data_b10a3db78c8ec31d107a2d60b5be4431
#
_entry.id   b10a3db78c8ec31d107a2d60b5be4431
#
_cell.length_a   1.000
_cell.length_b   1.000
_cell.length_c   1.000
_cell.angle_alpha   90.00
_cell.angle_beta   90.00
_cell.angle_gamma   90.00
#
_symmetry.space_group_name_H-M   'P 1'
#
loop_
_entity.id
_entity.type
_entity.pdbx_description
1 polymer ?
#
loop_
_entity_poly.entity_id
_entity_poly.type
_entity_poly.pdbx_seq_one_letter_code
_entity_poly.pdbx_strand_id
1 'polypeptide(L)'
;MDYSQYNLEKTGYLKEDFRLFHINDQTKKDFSYHYHDFHKIIVFISGKVTYHIEGKAYHLKPRDILLVSQGAIHKPEIDPSVPYERYIFWIRDDLSCQELNTCFQKANDRSFNLVRADSALQEHLKDLLPEIEQTLQNKHFGDTVLRNAL
;
A
#
# COMPACT_ATOMS: atom_id res chain seq x y z
N MET A 1 -16.16 -9.84 9.72
CA MET A 1 -15.72 -11.18 9.29
C MET A 1 -15.03 -11.86 10.45
N ASP A 2 -15.30 -13.13 10.67
CA ASP A 2 -14.64 -13.91 11.70
C ASP A 2 -13.37 -14.56 11.14
N TYR A 3 -12.22 -14.23 11.71
CA TYR A 3 -10.93 -14.75 11.29
C TYR A 3 -10.44 -15.93 12.13
N SER A 4 -11.26 -16.44 13.06
CA SER A 4 -10.84 -17.51 14.00
C SER A 4 -10.40 -18.79 13.29
N GLN A 5 -10.88 -19.06 12.08
CA GLN A 5 -10.53 -20.21 11.27
C GLN A 5 -9.19 -20.06 10.53
N TYR A 6 -8.59 -18.88 10.54
CA TYR A 6 -7.35 -18.59 9.83
C TYR A 6 -6.18 -18.55 10.82
N ASN A 7 -5.05 -19.07 10.40
CA ASN A 7 -3.80 -18.92 11.15
C ASN A 7 -3.16 -17.58 10.74
N LEU A 8 -3.51 -16.53 11.48
CA LEU A 8 -3.05 -15.19 11.17
C LEU A 8 -1.60 -15.01 11.62
N GLU A 9 -0.78 -14.51 10.71
CA GLU A 9 0.60 -14.22 10.98
C GLU A 9 0.90 -12.73 10.77
N LYS A 10 1.72 -12.19 11.67
CA LYS A 10 2.37 -10.90 11.46
C LYS A 10 3.50 -11.11 10.46
N THR A 11 3.47 -10.40 9.33
CA THR A 11 4.49 -10.52 8.30
C THR A 11 5.16 -9.18 8.02
N GLY A 12 6.39 -9.26 7.48
CA GLY A 12 7.16 -8.09 7.15
C GLY A 12 7.70 -7.36 8.39
N TYR A 13 8.86 -6.77 8.22
CA TYR A 13 9.52 -6.00 9.27
C TYR A 13 10.03 -4.69 8.68
N LEU A 14 9.61 -3.58 9.26
CA LEU A 14 10.09 -2.27 8.88
C LEU A 14 11.08 -1.78 9.93
N LYS A 15 12.37 -1.74 9.54
CA LYS A 15 13.45 -1.27 10.41
C LYS A 15 13.76 0.22 10.20
N GLU A 16 13.21 0.80 9.16
CA GLU A 16 13.42 2.17 8.75
C GLU A 16 12.14 2.98 8.98
N ASP A 17 12.17 4.30 8.78
CA ASP A 17 10.98 5.12 8.91
C ASP A 17 9.95 4.81 7.82
N PHE A 18 10.44 4.49 6.61
CA PHE A 18 9.61 4.05 5.51
C PHE A 18 10.43 3.27 4.46
N ARG A 19 9.72 2.54 3.60
CA ARG A 19 10.31 1.89 2.42
C ARG A 19 9.37 2.05 1.24
N LEU A 20 9.94 2.12 0.05
CA LEU A 20 9.20 2.09 -1.21
C LEU A 20 9.61 0.88 -2.03
N PHE A 21 8.60 0.17 -2.52
CA PHE A 21 8.76 -0.92 -3.48
C PHE A 21 8.05 -0.55 -4.77
N HIS A 22 8.69 -0.76 -5.89
CA HIS A 22 8.04 -0.75 -7.20
C HIS A 22 8.19 -2.15 -7.79
N ILE A 23 7.10 -2.87 -7.94
CA ILE A 23 7.11 -4.27 -8.34
C ILE A 23 6.22 -4.45 -9.55
N ASN A 24 6.76 -5.11 -10.57
CA ASN A 24 6.01 -5.56 -11.72
C ASN A 24 6.37 -7.04 -11.95
N ASP A 25 5.48 -7.92 -11.58
CA ASP A 25 5.72 -9.35 -11.67
C ASP A 25 4.46 -10.11 -12.10
N GLN A 26 4.65 -11.37 -12.42
CA GLN A 26 3.57 -12.27 -12.82
C GLN A 26 3.80 -13.61 -12.15
N THR A 27 3.51 -13.67 -10.85
CA THR A 27 3.77 -14.86 -10.05
C THR A 27 2.47 -15.53 -9.62
N LYS A 28 2.46 -16.87 -9.68
CA LYS A 28 1.44 -17.67 -9.00
C LYS A 28 1.81 -17.74 -7.52
N LYS A 29 1.22 -16.87 -6.73
CA LYS A 29 1.42 -16.90 -5.29
C LYS A 29 0.08 -16.69 -4.60
N ASP A 30 -0.32 -17.66 -3.81
CA ASP A 30 -1.47 -17.53 -2.93
C ASP A 30 -1.02 -16.89 -1.62
N PHE A 31 -1.70 -15.80 -1.26
CA PHE A 31 -1.44 -15.12 0.00
C PHE A 31 -2.48 -15.53 1.02
N SER A 32 -2.02 -15.80 2.23
CA SER A 32 -2.91 -15.98 3.39
C SER A 32 -3.26 -14.62 3.99
N TYR A 33 -4.36 -14.57 4.73
CA TYR A 33 -4.67 -13.39 5.54
C TYR A 33 -3.53 -13.14 6.53
N HIS A 34 -3.07 -11.89 6.60
CA HIS A 34 -1.95 -11.47 7.43
C HIS A 34 -2.10 -10.03 7.86
N TYR A 35 -1.21 -9.58 8.72
CA TYR A 35 -1.15 -8.18 9.15
C TYR A 35 0.30 -7.73 9.32
N HIS A 36 0.48 -6.42 9.40
CA HIS A 36 1.78 -5.78 9.63
C HIS A 36 1.70 -4.85 10.83
N ASP A 37 2.85 -4.53 11.43
CA ASP A 37 2.96 -3.52 12.49
C ASP A 37 3.34 -2.13 11.96
N PHE A 38 3.11 -1.89 10.70
CA PHE A 38 3.31 -0.61 10.03
C PHE A 38 2.14 -0.32 9.09
N HIS A 39 2.01 0.94 8.67
CA HIS A 39 1.04 1.35 7.67
C HIS A 39 1.54 1.03 6.27
N LYS A 40 0.63 0.78 5.36
CA LYS A 40 0.93 0.44 3.98
C LYS A 40 0.05 1.23 3.04
N ILE A 41 0.66 1.86 2.04
CA ILE A 41 -0.05 2.48 0.93
C ILE A 41 0.30 1.71 -0.33
N ILE A 42 -0.72 1.30 -1.07
CA ILE A 42 -0.53 0.62 -2.35
C ILE A 42 -1.10 1.51 -3.44
N VAL A 43 -0.29 1.84 -4.44
CA VAL A 43 -0.77 2.47 -5.66
C VAL A 43 -0.77 1.41 -6.76
N PHE A 44 -1.96 1.04 -7.18
CA PHE A 44 -2.16 0.02 -8.20
C PHE A 44 -1.97 0.63 -9.60
N ILE A 45 -1.11 0.05 -10.39
CA ILE A 45 -0.82 0.53 -11.75
C ILE A 45 -1.54 -0.34 -12.78
N SER A 46 -1.33 -1.64 -12.74
CA SER A 46 -1.94 -2.57 -13.71
C SER A 46 -2.01 -3.98 -13.16
N GLY A 47 -2.91 -4.78 -13.72
CA GLY A 47 -3.13 -6.16 -13.34
C GLY A 47 -4.60 -6.48 -13.13
N LYS A 48 -4.86 -7.64 -12.55
CA LYS A 48 -6.19 -8.06 -12.10
C LYS A 48 -6.09 -8.51 -10.65
N VAL A 49 -6.49 -7.64 -9.75
CA VAL A 49 -6.32 -7.84 -8.31
C VAL A 49 -7.57 -7.43 -7.56
N THR A 50 -8.01 -8.29 -6.66
CA THR A 50 -8.99 -7.97 -5.63
C THR A 50 -8.28 -7.96 -4.28
N TYR A 51 -8.38 -6.88 -3.56
CA TYR A 51 -7.76 -6.75 -2.24
C TYR A 51 -8.82 -6.94 -1.16
N HIS A 52 -8.57 -7.88 -0.25
CA HIS A 52 -9.46 -8.13 0.89
C HIS A 52 -8.86 -7.47 2.13
N ILE A 53 -9.60 -6.54 2.71
CA ILE A 53 -9.17 -5.80 3.92
C ILE A 53 -10.32 -5.80 4.92
N GLU A 54 -10.09 -6.37 6.11
CA GLU A 54 -11.05 -6.40 7.20
C GLU A 54 -12.46 -6.86 6.74
N GLY A 55 -12.50 -7.93 5.96
CA GLY A 55 -13.73 -8.54 5.48
C GLY A 55 -14.38 -7.86 4.28
N LYS A 56 -13.77 -6.82 3.73
CA LYS A 56 -14.28 -6.10 2.58
C LYS A 56 -13.40 -6.34 1.35
N ALA A 57 -14.01 -6.56 0.20
CA ALA A 57 -13.31 -6.79 -1.07
C ALA A 57 -13.27 -5.53 -1.92
N TYR A 58 -12.10 -5.20 -2.43
CA TYR A 58 -11.87 -4.06 -3.30
C TYR A 58 -11.32 -4.54 -4.64
N HIS A 59 -12.09 -4.33 -5.71
CA HIS A 59 -11.65 -4.62 -7.07
C HIS A 59 -10.86 -3.44 -7.60
N LEU A 60 -9.57 -3.61 -7.81
CA LEU A 60 -8.67 -2.51 -8.13
C LEU A 60 -8.75 -2.11 -9.60
N LYS A 61 -8.68 -0.81 -9.83
CA LYS A 61 -8.56 -0.19 -11.16
C LYS A 61 -7.27 0.61 -11.21
N PRO A 62 -6.69 0.81 -12.42
CA PRO A 62 -5.44 1.56 -12.55
C PRO A 62 -5.47 2.89 -11.81
N ARG A 63 -4.42 3.13 -11.04
CA ARG A 63 -4.18 4.28 -10.17
C ARG A 63 -5.09 4.39 -8.95
N ASP A 64 -5.78 3.32 -8.59
CA ASP A 64 -6.41 3.21 -7.28
C ASP A 64 -5.34 3.22 -6.18
N ILE A 65 -5.67 3.86 -5.07
CA ILE A 65 -4.80 3.92 -3.89
C ILE A 65 -5.48 3.17 -2.76
N LEU A 66 -4.77 2.23 -2.16
CA LEU A 66 -5.24 1.50 -0.98
C LEU A 66 -4.50 1.96 0.25
N LEU A 67 -5.23 2.20 1.32
CA LEU A 67 -4.70 2.49 2.64
C LEU A 67 -4.93 1.29 3.55
N VAL A 68 -3.84 0.68 4.01
CA VAL A 68 -3.89 -0.47 4.92
C VAL A 68 -3.22 -0.05 6.22
N SER A 69 -4.03 0.17 7.26
CA SER A 69 -3.52 0.54 8.58
C SER A 69 -2.74 -0.60 9.22
N GLN A 70 -1.82 -0.25 10.10
CA GLN A 70 -1.16 -1.26 10.93
C GLN A 70 -2.19 -2.14 11.62
N GLY A 71 -1.93 -3.43 11.71
CA GLY A 71 -2.80 -4.40 12.34
C GLY A 71 -4.02 -4.82 11.52
N ALA A 72 -4.34 -4.14 10.42
CA ALA A 72 -5.46 -4.50 9.58
C ALA A 72 -5.21 -5.85 8.87
N ILE A 73 -6.16 -6.75 8.99
CA ILE A 73 -6.07 -8.09 8.40
C ILE A 73 -6.43 -8.01 6.93
N HIS A 74 -5.53 -8.44 6.07
CA HIS A 74 -5.68 -8.28 4.63
C HIS A 74 -4.98 -9.37 3.84
N LYS A 75 -5.35 -9.49 2.57
CA LYS A 75 -4.63 -10.27 1.56
C LYS A 75 -4.98 -9.81 0.16
N PRO A 76 -4.06 -9.86 -0.80
CA PRO A 76 -4.38 -9.73 -2.21
C PRO A 76 -4.86 -11.06 -2.78
N GLU A 77 -5.81 -10.98 -3.69
CA GLU A 77 -6.19 -12.08 -4.56
C GLU A 77 -5.82 -11.68 -5.99
N ILE A 78 -4.81 -12.33 -6.54
CA ILE A 78 -4.15 -11.93 -7.78
C ILE A 78 -4.46 -12.94 -8.86
N ASP A 79 -4.94 -12.46 -10.01
CA ASP A 79 -5.04 -13.29 -11.22
C ASP A 79 -3.65 -13.36 -11.88
N PRO A 80 -3.03 -14.55 -11.92
CA PRO A 80 -1.67 -14.69 -12.44
C PRO A 80 -1.59 -14.66 -13.96
N SER A 81 -2.71 -14.53 -14.66
CA SER A 81 -2.73 -14.52 -16.13
C SER A 81 -2.18 -13.22 -16.73
N VAL A 82 -2.08 -12.16 -15.92
CA VAL A 82 -1.57 -10.87 -16.36
C VAL A 82 -0.53 -10.35 -15.35
N PRO A 83 0.44 -9.53 -15.81
CA PRO A 83 1.40 -8.90 -14.89
C PRO A 83 0.70 -7.97 -13.91
N TYR A 84 1.23 -7.92 -12.71
CA TYR A 84 0.74 -7.05 -11.64
C TYR A 84 1.82 -6.01 -11.33
N GLU A 85 1.53 -4.75 -11.64
CA GLU A 85 2.41 -3.62 -11.35
C GLU A 85 1.82 -2.74 -10.27
N ARG A 86 2.62 -2.41 -9.26
CA ARG A 86 2.23 -1.58 -8.13
C ARG A 86 3.42 -0.88 -7.50
N TYR A 87 3.12 0.25 -6.86
CA TYR A 87 4.01 0.88 -5.88
C TYR A 87 3.48 0.56 -4.49
N ILE A 88 4.36 0.23 -3.56
CA ILE A 88 4.01 -0.09 -2.18
C ILE A 88 4.88 0.75 -1.27
N PHE A 89 4.25 1.54 -0.39
CA PHE A 89 4.91 2.29 0.67
C PHE A 89 4.66 1.60 2.00
N TRP A 90 5.72 1.30 2.72
CA TRP A 90 5.67 0.90 4.12
C TRP A 90 6.04 2.11 4.96
N ILE A 91 5.19 2.48 5.90
CA ILE A 91 5.35 3.68 6.70
C ILE A 91 5.17 3.31 8.16
N ARG A 92 6.16 3.65 8.98
CA ARG A 92 6.11 3.40 10.42
C ARG A 92 4.96 4.23 11.03
N ASP A 93 4.22 3.63 11.95
CA ASP A 93 3.02 4.23 12.55
C ASP A 93 3.31 5.49 13.37
N ASP A 94 4.54 5.63 13.87
CA ASP A 94 4.97 6.80 14.62
C ASP A 94 5.60 7.90 13.75
N LEU A 95 5.60 7.72 12.43
CA LEU A 95 6.05 8.76 11.51
C LEU A 95 5.11 9.95 11.60
N SER A 96 5.65 11.07 12.06
CA SER A 96 4.88 12.23 12.45
C SER A 96 4.31 12.99 11.25
N CYS A 97 3.10 12.63 10.85
CA CYS A 97 2.29 13.37 9.89
C CYS A 97 0.83 13.19 10.28
N GLN A 98 0.24 14.23 10.87
CA GLN A 98 -1.12 14.17 11.38
C GLN A 98 -2.14 13.88 10.28
N GLU A 99 -1.96 14.46 9.12
CA GLU A 99 -2.86 14.27 7.98
C GLU A 99 -2.87 12.82 7.51
N LEU A 100 -1.70 12.22 7.42
CA LEU A 100 -1.56 10.83 7.01
C LEU A 100 -2.16 9.88 8.06
N ASN A 101 -1.87 10.12 9.34
CA ASN A 101 -2.44 9.33 10.44
C ASN A 101 -3.97 9.43 10.44
N THR A 102 -4.52 10.60 10.18
CA THR A 102 -5.97 10.80 10.07
C THR A 102 -6.55 9.99 8.91
N CYS A 103 -5.86 9.94 7.77
CA CYS A 103 -6.30 9.13 6.63
C CYS A 103 -6.37 7.63 6.98
N PHE A 104 -5.34 7.10 7.62
CA PHE A 104 -5.34 5.70 8.05
C PHE A 104 -6.41 5.41 9.09
N GLN A 105 -6.60 6.31 10.04
CA GLN A 105 -7.65 6.15 11.05
C GLN A 105 -9.04 6.13 10.42
N LYS A 106 -9.33 7.03 9.49
CA LYS A 106 -10.61 7.04 8.76
C LYS A 106 -10.79 5.79 7.89
N ALA A 107 -9.74 5.33 7.23
CA ALA A 107 -9.79 4.12 6.45
C ALA A 107 -10.20 2.92 7.32
N ASN A 108 -9.64 2.83 8.52
CA ASN A 108 -9.91 1.77 9.46
C ASN A 108 -11.32 1.88 10.06
N ASP A 109 -11.69 3.05 10.58
CA ASP A 109 -12.96 3.27 11.29
C ASP A 109 -14.19 3.18 10.39
N ARG A 110 -14.05 3.56 9.13
CA ARG A 110 -15.17 3.60 8.18
C ARG A 110 -15.15 2.45 7.17
N SER A 111 -14.22 1.51 7.31
CA SER A 111 -14.00 0.45 6.32
C SER A 111 -13.91 0.99 4.91
N PHE A 112 -13.22 2.13 4.76
CA PHE A 112 -13.04 2.81 3.49
C PHE A 112 -11.56 2.92 3.17
N ASN A 113 -11.03 1.85 2.61
CA ASN A 113 -9.60 1.71 2.36
C ASN A 113 -9.19 2.13 0.95
N LEU A 114 -10.16 2.26 0.03
CA LEU A 114 -9.91 2.54 -1.37
C LEU A 114 -10.14 4.02 -1.68
N VAL A 115 -9.12 4.67 -2.24
CA VAL A 115 -9.21 6.03 -2.76
C VAL A 115 -9.05 5.97 -4.28
N ARG A 116 -10.06 6.42 -5.01
CA ARG A 116 -9.99 6.55 -6.46
C ARG A 116 -9.61 7.96 -6.82
N ALA A 117 -8.45 8.09 -7.45
CA ALA A 117 -7.93 9.37 -7.88
C ALA A 117 -8.75 9.94 -9.05
N ASP A 118 -9.03 11.24 -9.01
CA ASP A 118 -9.54 11.95 -10.17
C ASP A 118 -8.44 12.12 -11.23
N SER A 119 -8.80 12.67 -12.39
CA SER A 119 -7.86 12.82 -13.51
C SER A 119 -6.64 13.66 -13.17
N ALA A 120 -6.81 14.72 -12.38
CA ALA A 120 -5.71 15.59 -11.98
C ALA A 120 -4.73 14.87 -11.06
N LEU A 121 -5.24 14.13 -10.07
CA LEU A 121 -4.39 13.36 -9.17
C LEU A 121 -3.70 12.21 -9.91
N GLN A 122 -4.37 11.54 -10.85
CA GLN A 122 -3.77 10.50 -11.66
C GLN A 122 -2.57 11.00 -12.47
N GLU A 123 -2.70 12.18 -13.09
CA GLU A 123 -1.60 12.79 -13.84
C GLU A 123 -0.44 13.17 -12.91
N HIS A 124 -0.76 13.69 -11.74
CA HIS A 124 0.27 14.04 -10.74
C HIS A 124 1.03 12.81 -10.25
N LEU A 125 0.34 11.71 -9.96
CA LEU A 125 0.95 10.46 -9.53
C LEU A 125 1.84 9.86 -10.62
N LYS A 126 1.45 9.96 -11.87
CA LYS A 126 2.20 9.47 -13.01
C LYS A 126 3.61 10.08 -13.09
N ASP A 127 3.75 11.34 -12.71
CA ASP A 127 5.03 12.05 -12.69
C ASP A 127 5.76 11.86 -11.36
N LEU A 128 5.04 11.89 -10.25
CA LEU A 128 5.60 11.87 -8.89
C LEU A 128 6.19 10.53 -8.50
N LEU A 129 5.53 9.42 -8.82
CA LEU A 129 5.97 8.10 -8.39
C LEU A 129 7.33 7.70 -8.94
N PRO A 130 7.61 7.86 -10.25
CA PRO A 130 8.94 7.60 -10.78
C PRO A 130 10.01 8.52 -10.20
N GLU A 131 9.67 9.77 -9.90
CA GLU A 131 10.59 10.73 -9.30
C GLU A 131 10.98 10.33 -7.88
N ILE A 132 10.03 9.89 -7.06
CA ILE A 132 10.30 9.38 -5.72
C ILE A 132 11.20 8.15 -5.80
N GLU A 133 10.88 7.21 -6.68
CA GLU A 133 11.66 6.00 -6.88
C GLU A 133 13.11 6.32 -7.24
N GLN A 134 13.31 7.22 -8.19
CA GLN A 134 14.65 7.63 -8.62
C GLN A 134 15.41 8.33 -7.49
N THR A 135 14.77 9.20 -6.74
CA THR A 135 15.38 9.90 -5.61
C THR A 135 15.84 8.91 -4.53
N LEU A 136 15.07 7.89 -4.24
CA LEU A 136 15.41 6.87 -3.26
C LEU A 136 16.58 5.99 -3.74
N GLN A 137 16.67 5.71 -5.02
CA GLN A 137 17.80 4.97 -5.60
C GLN A 137 19.10 5.75 -5.52
N ASN A 138 19.04 7.05 -5.63
CA ASN A 138 20.22 7.95 -5.62
C ASN A 138 20.68 8.39 -4.22
N LYS A 139 20.46 7.66 -3.22
CA LYS A 139 20.79 7.73 -1.78
C LYS A 139 21.56 8.92 -1.18
N HIS A 140 22.05 9.86 -1.96
CA HIS A 140 22.92 10.97 -1.47
C HIS A 140 22.14 12.17 -0.99
N PHE A 141 20.86 12.16 -1.20
CA PHE A 141 20.13 13.39 -1.16
C PHE A 141 18.71 13.09 -0.74
N GLY A 142 18.41 13.37 0.49
CA GLY A 142 17.04 13.59 0.68
C GLY A 142 16.24 12.61 1.47
N ASP A 143 16.81 11.72 2.26
CA ASP A 143 16.00 10.97 3.23
C ASP A 143 15.17 11.91 4.09
N THR A 144 15.76 13.03 4.53
CA THR A 144 15.06 14.07 5.29
C THR A 144 14.01 14.79 4.45
N VAL A 145 14.34 15.11 3.21
CA VAL A 145 13.40 15.78 2.28
C VAL A 145 12.21 14.89 2.00
N LEU A 146 12.45 13.60 1.75
CA LEU A 146 11.36 12.64 1.50
C LEU A 146 10.49 12.43 2.73
N ARG A 147 11.07 12.34 3.91
CA ARG A 147 10.31 12.25 5.16
C ARG A 147 9.37 13.45 5.33
N ASN A 148 9.82 14.64 4.98
CA ASN A 148 9.01 15.85 5.10
C ASN A 148 7.97 15.98 3.99
N ALA A 149 8.19 15.36 2.83
CA ALA A 149 7.25 15.37 1.70
C ALA A 149 6.14 14.33 1.81
N LEU A 150 6.37 13.27 2.58
CA LEU A 150 5.40 12.20 2.82
C LEU A 150 4.53 12.48 4.03
#